data_51d7dc95aa4fca9be5097853e36ca16f
#
_entry.id   51d7dc95aa4fca9be5097853e36ca16f
#
_cell.length_a   1.000
_cell.length_b   1.000
_cell.length_c   1.000
_cell.angle_alpha   90.00
_cell.angle_beta   90.00
_cell.angle_gamma   90.00
#
_symmetry.space_group_name_H-M   'P 1'
#
loop_
_entity.id
_entity.type
_entity.pdbx_description
1 polymer ?
#
loop_
_entity_poly.entity_id
_entity_poly.type
_entity_poly.pdbx_seq_one_letter_code
_entity_poly.pdbx_strand_id
1 'polypeptide(L)'
;PASSWDPYFAGWRRNTSAPTIGAGIHHPGGDAKKINFDNDQAYSCSWYGSSTHWCFSWDDGGTAGGSSGSPVFDNNKRIVGQLTGGSGADCGGGTDYYGKFSKSWNNGSSSSSRLKDWLDPSNTSSYTLDGTYDGASIVYGCTDSNACNYDPDATNNDGSCEYAEGSCNCNGNPTGNYCDCNYNVDDECGVCDGDGSSCAGSVTLSFSSINGSAGTA
;
A
#
# COMPACT_ATOMS: atom_id res chain seq x y z
N PRO A 1 20.69 9.89 13.71
CA PRO A 1 21.48 10.71 12.77
C PRO A 1 21.44 12.18 13.17
N ALA A 2 22.48 12.94 12.81
CA ALA A 2 22.44 14.39 13.04
C ALA A 2 21.30 14.99 12.18
N SER A 3 20.63 16.03 12.68
CA SER A 3 19.51 16.68 11.99
C SER A 3 19.84 17.27 10.60
N SER A 4 21.12 17.29 10.23
CA SER A 4 21.62 17.71 8.91
C SER A 4 21.77 16.55 7.91
N TRP A 5 21.53 15.33 8.33
CA TRP A 5 21.55 14.15 7.46
C TRP A 5 20.14 13.83 7.03
N ASP A 6 19.97 13.60 5.74
CA ASP A 6 18.74 13.14 5.14
C ASP A 6 18.93 11.67 4.67
N PRO A 7 18.97 10.70 5.61
CA PRO A 7 19.26 9.32 5.27
C PRO A 7 18.05 8.68 4.57
N TYR A 8 18.33 7.98 3.49
CA TYR A 8 17.34 7.12 2.87
C TYR A 8 17.34 5.75 3.56
N PHE A 9 16.19 5.34 4.07
CA PHE A 9 15.95 4.00 4.62
C PHE A 9 15.42 3.11 3.52
N ALA A 10 16.19 2.12 3.12
CA ALA A 10 15.82 1.21 2.05
C ALA A 10 14.63 0.34 2.44
N GLY A 11 13.67 0.23 1.54
CA GLY A 11 12.58 -0.71 1.64
C GLY A 11 13.02 -2.16 1.39
N TRP A 12 12.10 -3.08 1.57
CA TRP A 12 12.37 -4.51 1.37
C TRP A 12 11.18 -5.25 0.75
N ARG A 13 11.45 -6.42 0.17
CA ARG A 13 10.45 -7.32 -0.38
C ARG A 13 10.80 -8.76 -0.02
N ARG A 14 9.87 -9.46 0.65
CA ARG A 14 10.03 -10.84 1.11
C ARG A 14 9.19 -11.88 0.38
N ASN A 15 8.52 -11.52 -0.71
CA ASN A 15 7.82 -12.51 -1.52
C ASN A 15 8.82 -13.43 -2.25
N THR A 16 8.31 -14.52 -2.82
CA THR A 16 9.12 -15.56 -3.47
C THR A 16 9.23 -15.39 -4.99
N SER A 17 8.67 -14.32 -5.56
CA SER A 17 8.80 -14.02 -6.97
C SER A 17 10.20 -13.51 -7.28
N ALA A 18 10.79 -14.02 -8.34
CA ALA A 18 12.10 -13.57 -8.76
C ALA A 18 12.10 -12.09 -9.17
N PRO A 19 13.11 -11.30 -8.78
CA PRO A 19 13.28 -9.95 -9.30
C PRO A 19 13.50 -9.97 -10.81
N THR A 20 12.89 -9.03 -11.52
CA THR A 20 13.00 -8.94 -12.99
C THR A 20 14.26 -8.21 -13.45
N ILE A 21 14.84 -7.42 -12.56
CA ILE A 21 16.14 -6.77 -12.70
C ILE A 21 16.82 -6.74 -11.33
N GLY A 22 18.12 -6.48 -11.30
CA GLY A 22 18.89 -6.34 -10.07
C GLY A 22 19.84 -5.16 -10.09
N ALA A 23 19.96 -4.46 -8.97
CA ALA A 23 21.02 -3.49 -8.73
C ALA A 23 21.71 -3.81 -7.40
N GLY A 24 23.02 -4.02 -7.45
CA GLY A 24 23.85 -4.24 -6.27
C GLY A 24 24.63 -2.98 -5.91
N ILE A 25 24.74 -2.65 -4.62
CA ILE A 25 25.57 -1.56 -4.12
C ILE A 25 26.51 -2.14 -3.07
N HIS A 26 27.82 -2.02 -3.27
CA HIS A 26 28.78 -2.76 -2.47
C HIS A 26 30.18 -2.06 -2.41
N HIS A 27 31.10 -2.63 -1.63
CA HIS A 27 32.48 -2.17 -1.49
C HIS A 27 33.45 -3.33 -1.82
N PRO A 28 33.73 -3.62 -3.12
CA PRO A 28 34.64 -4.70 -3.51
C PRO A 28 36.06 -4.40 -3.06
N GLY A 29 36.72 -5.37 -2.45
CA GLY A 29 38.10 -5.23 -1.97
C GLY A 29 38.28 -4.19 -0.85
N GLY A 30 37.21 -3.68 -0.25
CA GLY A 30 37.28 -2.55 0.66
C GLY A 30 37.52 -1.19 -0.02
N ASP A 31 37.43 -1.15 -1.33
CA ASP A 31 37.59 0.05 -2.16
C ASP A 31 36.33 0.94 -2.14
N ALA A 32 36.34 2.00 -2.94
CA ALA A 32 35.21 2.90 -3.10
C ALA A 32 33.91 2.14 -3.45
N LYS A 33 32.77 2.72 -3.02
CA LYS A 33 31.45 2.17 -3.32
C LYS A 33 31.26 1.98 -4.81
N LYS A 34 30.80 0.80 -5.21
CA LYS A 34 30.48 0.42 -6.58
C LYS A 34 29.01 0.05 -6.70
N ILE A 35 28.52 0.10 -7.93
CA ILE A 35 27.19 -0.36 -8.31
C ILE A 35 27.32 -1.32 -9.48
N ASN A 36 26.46 -2.32 -9.52
CA ASN A 36 26.36 -3.29 -10.61
C ASN A 36 24.90 -3.48 -10.99
N PHE A 37 24.64 -3.82 -12.25
CA PHE A 37 23.29 -3.98 -12.80
C PHE A 37 23.16 -5.30 -13.55
N ASP A 38 21.98 -5.92 -13.36
CA ASP A 38 21.48 -7.06 -14.13
C ASP A 38 20.09 -6.67 -14.64
N ASN A 39 19.91 -6.63 -15.97
CA ASN A 39 18.65 -6.28 -16.62
C ASN A 39 17.80 -7.50 -16.93
N ASP A 40 18.30 -8.69 -16.60
CA ASP A 40 17.62 -9.95 -16.77
C ASP A 40 16.91 -10.39 -15.48
N GLN A 41 15.94 -11.29 -15.64
CA GLN A 41 15.27 -11.86 -14.48
C GLN A 41 16.19 -12.79 -13.71
N ALA A 42 16.41 -12.51 -12.44
CA ALA A 42 17.10 -13.40 -11.54
C ALA A 42 16.43 -14.79 -11.48
N TYR A 43 17.19 -15.80 -11.21
CA TYR A 43 16.67 -17.15 -11.04
C TYR A 43 16.96 -17.71 -9.64
N SER A 44 16.14 -18.69 -9.25
CA SER A 44 16.29 -19.36 -7.96
C SER A 44 17.42 -20.38 -8.04
N CYS A 45 18.38 -20.29 -7.12
CA CYS A 45 19.55 -21.16 -7.10
C CYS A 45 19.98 -21.56 -5.69
N SER A 46 21.03 -22.36 -5.59
CA SER A 46 21.54 -22.90 -4.33
C SER A 46 23.00 -22.56 -4.18
N TRP A 47 23.39 -22.08 -3.01
CA TRP A 47 24.81 -21.96 -2.63
C TRP A 47 25.29 -23.26 -1.97
N TYR A 48 24.54 -23.72 -0.93
CA TYR A 48 24.76 -25.01 -0.28
C TYR A 48 23.39 -25.69 -0.05
N GLY A 49 22.92 -26.49 -0.99
CA GLY A 49 21.70 -27.28 -0.80
C GLY A 49 20.47 -26.72 -1.51
N SER A 50 19.42 -26.36 -0.81
CA SER A 50 18.13 -25.98 -1.40
C SER A 50 18.11 -24.54 -1.96
N SER A 51 17.11 -24.24 -2.81
CA SER A 51 16.90 -22.97 -3.51
C SER A 51 16.71 -21.76 -2.57
N THR A 52 17.75 -21.39 -1.85
CA THR A 52 17.79 -20.32 -0.84
C THR A 52 18.28 -18.99 -1.36
N HIS A 53 18.78 -18.97 -2.60
CA HIS A 53 19.42 -17.80 -3.18
C HIS A 53 18.72 -17.34 -4.46
N TRP A 54 18.88 -16.05 -4.76
CA TRP A 54 18.75 -15.48 -6.09
C TRP A 54 20.11 -15.47 -6.74
N CYS A 55 20.19 -15.90 -8.00
CA CYS A 55 21.37 -15.77 -8.83
C CYS A 55 21.20 -14.63 -9.81
N PHE A 56 22.20 -13.77 -9.86
CA PHE A 56 22.30 -12.64 -10.78
C PHE A 56 23.54 -12.82 -11.66
N SER A 57 23.41 -12.47 -12.94
CA SER A 57 24.51 -12.48 -13.91
C SER A 57 24.66 -11.07 -14.45
N TRP A 58 25.61 -10.33 -13.89
CA TRP A 58 25.72 -8.90 -14.11
C TRP A 58 26.01 -8.51 -15.56
N ASP A 59 25.21 -7.59 -16.12
CA ASP A 59 25.46 -6.95 -17.41
C ASP A 59 26.50 -5.85 -17.28
N ASP A 60 26.54 -5.18 -16.14
CA ASP A 60 27.49 -4.12 -15.85
C ASP A 60 27.99 -4.23 -14.41
N GLY A 61 29.30 -4.13 -14.26
CA GLY A 61 29.96 -4.30 -12.99
C GLY A 61 30.07 -5.76 -12.54
N GLY A 62 30.36 -5.96 -11.27
CA GLY A 62 30.52 -7.28 -10.64
C GLY A 62 30.93 -7.14 -9.20
N THR A 63 30.95 -8.24 -8.44
CA THR A 63 31.35 -8.23 -7.05
C THR A 63 32.75 -8.83 -6.85
N ALA A 64 33.39 -8.51 -5.74
CA ALA A 64 34.66 -9.09 -5.32
C ALA A 64 34.66 -9.35 -3.83
N GLY A 65 35.72 -9.96 -3.31
CA GLY A 65 35.93 -10.12 -1.86
C GLY A 65 35.69 -8.79 -1.12
N GLY A 66 34.97 -8.81 -0.01
CA GLY A 66 34.57 -7.60 0.72
C GLY A 66 33.15 -7.11 0.37
N SER A 67 32.57 -7.53 -0.75
CA SER A 67 31.18 -7.21 -1.10
C SER A 67 30.14 -8.04 -0.34
N SER A 68 30.56 -9.09 0.36
CA SER A 68 29.67 -9.99 1.12
C SER A 68 28.75 -9.25 2.07
N GLY A 69 27.46 -9.66 2.11
CA GLY A 69 26.43 -9.02 2.92
C GLY A 69 25.79 -7.79 2.28
N SER A 70 26.32 -7.30 1.15
CA SER A 70 25.72 -6.16 0.45
C SER A 70 24.32 -6.48 -0.09
N PRO A 71 23.43 -5.48 -0.14
CA PRO A 71 22.07 -5.68 -0.63
C PRO A 71 22.02 -5.76 -2.16
N VAL A 72 21.02 -6.49 -2.65
CA VAL A 72 20.53 -6.36 -4.03
C VAL A 72 19.09 -5.84 -4.01
N PHE A 73 18.84 -4.88 -4.88
CA PHE A 73 17.57 -4.18 -5.03
C PHE A 73 16.84 -4.65 -6.29
N ASP A 74 15.51 -4.73 -6.21
CA ASP A 74 14.65 -4.95 -7.37
C ASP A 74 14.31 -3.62 -8.11
N ASN A 75 13.51 -3.72 -9.16
CA ASN A 75 13.02 -2.58 -9.95
C ASN A 75 12.24 -1.53 -9.15
N ASN A 76 11.72 -1.88 -7.97
CA ASN A 76 11.04 -0.97 -7.06
C ASN A 76 11.97 -0.41 -5.96
N LYS A 77 13.27 -0.58 -6.11
CA LYS A 77 14.31 -0.14 -5.16
C LYS A 77 14.18 -0.79 -3.77
N ARG A 78 13.60 -1.99 -3.70
CA ARG A 78 13.42 -2.75 -2.46
C ARG A 78 14.50 -3.82 -2.35
N ILE A 79 15.06 -4.00 -1.17
CA ILE A 79 16.02 -5.06 -0.89
C ILE A 79 15.31 -6.43 -1.03
N VAL A 80 15.89 -7.31 -1.85
CA VAL A 80 15.35 -8.66 -2.10
C VAL A 80 16.33 -9.78 -1.72
N GLY A 81 17.55 -9.42 -1.37
CA GLY A 81 18.58 -10.37 -0.94
C GLY A 81 19.85 -9.68 -0.46
N GLN A 82 20.75 -10.49 0.10
CA GLN A 82 22.09 -10.11 0.55
C GLN A 82 23.14 -11.03 -0.04
N LEU A 83 24.28 -10.46 -0.47
CA LEU A 83 25.34 -11.22 -1.13
C LEU A 83 25.98 -12.24 -0.20
N THR A 84 25.95 -13.50 -0.61
CA THR A 84 26.69 -14.60 0.03
C THR A 84 28.07 -14.77 -0.61
N GLY A 85 28.14 -14.70 -1.92
CA GLY A 85 29.36 -14.87 -2.70
C GLY A 85 29.04 -15.09 -4.17
N GLY A 86 30.04 -15.31 -4.97
CA GLY A 86 29.88 -15.51 -6.39
C GLY A 86 31.13 -16.11 -7.06
N SER A 87 31.00 -16.37 -8.34
CA SER A 87 32.11 -16.70 -9.22
C SER A 87 32.75 -15.44 -9.82
N GLY A 88 32.41 -14.27 -9.26
CA GLY A 88 32.73 -12.96 -9.82
C GLY A 88 34.16 -12.82 -10.24
N ALA A 89 34.32 -12.51 -11.54
CA ALA A 89 35.59 -11.97 -12.02
C ALA A 89 35.58 -10.47 -11.77
N ASP A 90 36.68 -9.93 -11.34
CA ASP A 90 36.89 -8.49 -11.29
C ASP A 90 36.45 -7.86 -12.62
N CYS A 91 35.45 -7.00 -12.61
CA CYS A 91 35.00 -6.20 -13.77
C CYS A 91 34.15 -6.89 -14.85
N GLY A 92 33.27 -7.82 -14.54
CA GLY A 92 32.22 -8.23 -15.46
C GLY A 92 32.21 -9.71 -15.80
N GLY A 93 31.02 -10.25 -15.78
CA GLY A 93 30.73 -11.68 -16.00
C GLY A 93 30.89 -12.49 -14.73
N GLY A 94 30.03 -13.49 -14.58
CA GLY A 94 29.97 -14.37 -13.44
C GLY A 94 28.62 -14.31 -12.76
N THR A 95 28.32 -15.35 -12.01
CA THR A 95 27.08 -15.44 -11.28
C THR A 95 27.31 -15.17 -9.80
N ASP A 96 26.56 -14.25 -9.24
CA ASP A 96 26.54 -13.95 -7.83
C ASP A 96 25.31 -14.51 -7.14
N TYR A 97 25.47 -14.94 -5.91
CA TYR A 97 24.47 -15.63 -5.11
C TYR A 97 24.04 -14.75 -3.96
N TYR A 98 22.80 -14.27 -4.03
CA TYR A 98 22.19 -13.45 -2.99
C TYR A 98 21.19 -14.25 -2.18
N GLY A 99 21.44 -14.42 -0.89
CA GLY A 99 20.50 -15.04 0.03
C GLY A 99 19.15 -14.33 -0.04
N LYS A 100 18.07 -15.11 -0.29
CA LYS A 100 16.72 -14.55 -0.44
C LYS A 100 16.27 -13.88 0.86
N PHE A 101 15.81 -12.65 0.76
CA PHE A 101 15.23 -11.92 1.89
C PHE A 101 14.07 -12.70 2.52
N SER A 102 13.25 -13.37 1.71
CA SER A 102 12.17 -14.25 2.15
C SER A 102 12.65 -15.42 3.01
N LYS A 103 13.86 -15.91 2.79
CA LYS A 103 14.46 -16.99 3.61
C LYS A 103 15.00 -16.44 4.93
N SER A 104 15.69 -15.31 4.89
CA SER A 104 16.20 -14.65 6.10
C SER A 104 15.07 -14.10 7.00
N TRP A 105 13.86 -13.96 6.46
CA TRP A 105 12.70 -13.47 7.20
C TRP A 105 12.34 -14.33 8.40
N ASN A 106 12.23 -15.64 8.20
CA ASN A 106 11.79 -16.60 9.22
C ASN A 106 12.84 -17.65 9.60
N ASN A 107 13.93 -17.77 8.82
CA ASN A 107 14.95 -18.78 9.08
C ASN A 107 15.88 -18.34 10.22
N GLY A 108 15.65 -18.90 11.37
CA GLY A 108 16.45 -18.68 12.54
C GLY A 108 15.77 -19.25 13.77
N SER A 109 16.56 -19.73 14.73
CA SER A 109 16.06 -20.31 15.97
C SER A 109 15.72 -19.28 17.05
N SER A 110 16.10 -18.03 16.84
CA SER A 110 15.89 -16.94 17.81
C SER A 110 15.53 -15.62 17.10
N SER A 111 14.99 -14.67 17.86
CA SER A 111 14.70 -13.31 17.37
C SER A 111 15.93 -12.60 16.81
N SER A 112 17.10 -12.84 17.39
CA SER A 112 18.36 -12.24 16.92
C SER A 112 18.82 -12.73 15.54
N SER A 113 18.24 -13.82 15.04
CA SER A 113 18.62 -14.46 13.76
C SER A 113 17.54 -14.35 12.68
N ARG A 114 16.43 -13.66 12.94
CA ARG A 114 15.30 -13.53 11.99
C ARG A 114 15.04 -12.06 11.69
N LEU A 115 14.92 -11.70 10.40
CA LEU A 115 14.66 -10.32 10.00
C LEU A 115 13.29 -9.81 10.46
N LYS A 116 12.27 -10.69 10.50
CA LYS A 116 10.90 -10.30 10.88
C LYS A 116 10.81 -9.64 12.26
N ASP A 117 11.59 -10.11 13.21
CA ASP A 117 11.51 -9.59 14.58
C ASP A 117 12.06 -8.17 14.71
N TRP A 118 12.83 -7.71 13.71
CA TRP A 118 13.44 -6.39 13.66
C TRP A 118 12.75 -5.45 12.68
N LEU A 119 12.26 -6.00 11.54
CA LEU A 119 11.72 -5.22 10.44
C LEU A 119 10.18 -5.19 10.41
N ASP A 120 9.53 -6.05 11.18
CA ASP A 120 8.07 -6.11 11.35
C ASP A 120 7.73 -6.54 12.80
N PRO A 121 8.16 -5.80 13.81
CA PRO A 121 7.93 -6.14 15.22
C PRO A 121 6.44 -6.15 15.58
N SER A 122 5.62 -5.40 14.86
CA SER A 122 4.16 -5.37 15.03
C SER A 122 3.45 -6.52 14.34
N ASN A 123 4.19 -7.36 13.59
CA ASN A 123 3.66 -8.52 12.87
C ASN A 123 2.50 -8.17 11.91
N THR A 124 2.70 -7.13 11.12
CA THR A 124 1.73 -6.63 10.13
C THR A 124 1.44 -7.62 9.02
N SER A 125 2.29 -8.64 8.89
CA SER A 125 2.26 -9.62 7.79
C SER A 125 2.59 -9.06 6.41
N SER A 126 3.03 -7.82 6.30
CA SER A 126 3.42 -7.18 5.04
C SER A 126 4.46 -8.00 4.27
N TYR A 127 4.30 -8.07 2.96
CA TYR A 127 5.26 -8.70 2.04
C TYR A 127 6.26 -7.71 1.46
N THR A 128 5.96 -6.43 1.56
CA THR A 128 6.78 -5.34 1.02
C THR A 128 6.75 -4.15 1.95
N LEU A 129 7.81 -3.37 1.91
CA LEU A 129 7.93 -2.07 2.52
C LEU A 129 8.67 -1.17 1.55
N ASP A 130 8.17 0.02 1.27
CA ASP A 130 8.87 0.99 0.44
C ASP A 130 9.95 1.71 1.23
N GLY A 131 10.97 2.17 0.52
CA GLY A 131 11.99 2.99 1.14
C GLY A 131 11.51 4.43 1.36
N THR A 132 12.07 5.08 2.36
CA THR A 132 11.71 6.44 2.74
C THR A 132 12.94 7.25 3.16
N TYR A 133 12.85 8.57 3.05
CA TYR A 133 13.77 9.50 3.67
C TYR A 133 13.32 9.78 5.11
N ASP A 134 14.20 10.29 5.94
CA ASP A 134 13.98 10.76 7.33
C ASP A 134 13.56 9.70 8.36
N GLY A 135 13.57 8.42 8.02
CA GLY A 135 13.04 7.39 8.92
C GLY A 135 11.62 7.72 9.38
N ALA A 136 10.88 8.44 8.54
CA ALA A 136 9.49 8.75 8.81
C ALA A 136 8.79 7.46 9.20
N SER A 137 8.17 7.44 10.33
CA SER A 137 7.39 6.31 10.81
C SER A 137 6.42 5.93 9.71
N ILE A 138 6.55 4.71 9.16
CA ILE A 138 5.56 4.26 8.19
C ILE A 138 4.30 4.05 8.97
N VAL A 139 3.39 4.99 8.80
CA VAL A 139 2.05 4.91 9.35
C VAL A 139 1.18 4.29 8.28
N TYR A 140 0.66 3.12 8.57
CA TYR A 140 -0.30 2.45 7.73
C TYR A 140 -1.69 2.98 8.02
N GLY A 141 -2.44 3.31 6.99
CA GLY A 141 -3.79 3.81 7.07
C GLY A 141 -4.32 4.18 5.70
N CYS A 142 -5.53 4.71 5.64
CA CYS A 142 -6.09 5.21 4.39
C CYS A 142 -5.45 6.55 4.00
N THR A 143 -4.79 6.58 2.84
CA THR A 143 -4.13 7.79 2.30
C THR A 143 -4.99 8.58 1.32
N ASP A 144 -6.22 8.13 1.02
CA ASP A 144 -7.12 8.85 0.13
C ASP A 144 -7.93 9.88 0.93
N SER A 145 -7.70 11.17 0.65
CA SER A 145 -8.39 12.28 1.31
C SER A 145 -9.91 12.33 1.05
N ASN A 146 -10.43 11.54 0.11
CA ASN A 146 -11.86 11.42 -0.13
C ASN A 146 -12.50 10.29 0.67
N ALA A 147 -11.71 9.45 1.31
CA ALA A 147 -12.21 8.38 2.16
C ALA A 147 -12.70 8.91 3.52
N CYS A 148 -13.67 8.20 4.09
CA CYS A 148 -14.27 8.55 5.37
C CYS A 148 -13.33 8.37 6.56
N ASN A 149 -12.40 7.42 6.42
CA ASN A 149 -11.38 7.10 7.42
C ASN A 149 -9.98 7.53 6.96
N TYR A 150 -9.91 8.62 6.17
CA TYR A 150 -8.63 9.21 5.80
C TYR A 150 -7.78 9.52 7.03
N ASP A 151 -6.56 9.03 7.02
CA ASP A 151 -5.56 9.30 8.05
C ASP A 151 -4.47 10.24 7.47
N PRO A 152 -4.43 11.50 7.89
CA PRO A 152 -3.44 12.47 7.40
C PRO A 152 -2.00 12.12 7.80
N ASP A 153 -1.82 11.28 8.81
CA ASP A 153 -0.50 10.81 9.25
C ASP A 153 -0.07 9.54 8.52
N ALA A 154 -0.98 8.88 7.79
CA ALA A 154 -0.66 7.70 7.00
C ALA A 154 0.28 8.06 5.85
N THR A 155 1.41 7.36 5.81
CA THR A 155 2.39 7.46 4.73
C THR A 155 2.29 6.31 3.74
N ASN A 156 1.54 5.27 4.10
CA ASN A 156 1.37 4.07 3.28
C ASN A 156 -0.07 3.56 3.35
N ASN A 157 -0.71 3.45 2.20
CA ASN A 157 -2.09 2.94 2.12
C ASN A 157 -2.11 1.44 2.42
N ASP A 158 -2.88 1.04 3.41
CA ASP A 158 -3.06 -0.37 3.83
C ASP A 158 -4.29 -1.03 3.21
N GLY A 159 -5.01 -0.32 2.36
CA GLY A 159 -6.24 -0.79 1.73
C GLY A 159 -7.48 -0.68 2.63
N SER A 160 -7.39 0.00 3.77
CA SER A 160 -8.50 0.17 4.72
C SER A 160 -9.46 1.31 4.35
N CYS A 161 -9.27 1.99 3.21
CA CYS A 161 -10.10 3.13 2.84
C CYS A 161 -11.57 2.76 2.75
N GLU A 162 -12.38 3.49 3.49
CA GLU A 162 -13.84 3.39 3.48
C GLU A 162 -14.43 4.65 2.84
N TYR A 163 -15.45 4.48 2.01
CA TYR A 163 -16.08 5.58 1.29
C TYR A 163 -17.55 5.70 1.68
N ALA A 164 -18.07 6.90 1.57
CA ALA A 164 -19.50 7.14 1.76
C ALA A 164 -20.31 6.39 0.68
N GLU A 165 -21.43 5.82 1.08
CA GLU A 165 -22.31 5.07 0.19
C GLU A 165 -23.43 5.96 -0.35
N GLY A 166 -23.74 5.76 -1.64
CA GLY A 166 -24.85 6.44 -2.30
C GLY A 166 -24.77 7.97 -2.21
N SER A 167 -25.85 8.61 -1.78
CA SER A 167 -25.97 10.05 -1.62
C SER A 167 -25.59 10.55 -0.22
N CYS A 168 -25.04 9.69 0.65
CA CYS A 168 -24.66 10.08 2.00
C CYS A 168 -23.23 10.61 2.10
N ASN A 169 -22.95 11.32 3.18
CA ASN A 169 -21.60 11.63 3.61
C ASN A 169 -21.02 10.53 4.52
N CYS A 170 -19.80 10.68 4.96
CA CYS A 170 -19.10 9.72 5.82
C CYS A 170 -19.75 9.48 7.20
N ASN A 171 -20.72 10.30 7.60
CA ASN A 171 -21.48 10.10 8.84
C ASN A 171 -22.83 9.40 8.60
N GLY A 172 -23.07 8.91 7.37
CA GLY A 172 -24.32 8.27 6.99
C GLY A 172 -25.49 9.25 6.82
N ASN A 173 -25.21 10.56 6.74
CA ASN A 173 -26.26 11.56 6.53
C ASN A 173 -26.41 11.87 5.05
N PRO A 174 -27.65 11.93 4.54
CA PRO A 174 -27.92 12.35 3.17
C PRO A 174 -27.32 13.72 2.85
N THR A 175 -26.89 13.91 1.60
CA THR A 175 -26.30 15.15 1.10
C THR A 175 -27.14 15.76 -0.01
N GLY A 176 -27.03 17.06 -0.22
CA GLY A 176 -27.79 17.75 -1.24
C GLY A 176 -29.30 17.80 -0.90
N ASN A 177 -30.13 17.38 -1.86
CA ASN A 177 -31.59 17.34 -1.71
C ASN A 177 -32.13 15.92 -1.44
N TYR A 178 -31.23 14.97 -1.11
CA TYR A 178 -31.62 13.60 -0.83
C TYR A 178 -32.02 13.43 0.62
N CYS A 179 -32.97 12.58 0.89
CA CYS A 179 -33.50 12.30 2.22
C CYS A 179 -32.92 10.98 2.82
N ASP A 180 -32.29 10.15 1.99
CA ASP A 180 -31.59 8.92 2.40
C ASP A 180 -30.33 8.68 1.57
N CYS A 181 -29.63 7.56 1.80
CA CYS A 181 -28.41 7.19 1.10
C CYS A 181 -28.67 6.55 -0.29
N ASN A 182 -29.92 6.30 -0.66
CA ASN A 182 -30.29 5.64 -1.93
C ASN A 182 -30.69 6.63 -3.02
N TYR A 183 -30.36 7.91 -2.88
CA TYR A 183 -30.71 9.01 -3.78
C TYR A 183 -32.20 9.33 -3.83
N ASN A 184 -32.97 8.93 -2.81
CA ASN A 184 -34.36 9.30 -2.70
C ASN A 184 -34.49 10.76 -2.26
N VAL A 185 -35.61 11.40 -2.64
CA VAL A 185 -35.94 12.76 -2.29
C VAL A 185 -37.27 12.77 -1.51
N ASP A 186 -37.46 13.79 -0.70
CA ASP A 186 -38.74 14.00 -0.06
C ASP A 186 -39.83 14.31 -1.11
N ASP A 187 -40.99 13.71 -0.94
CA ASP A 187 -42.18 14.13 -1.67
C ASP A 187 -42.68 15.52 -1.20
N GLU A 188 -43.73 16.05 -1.79
CA GLU A 188 -44.32 17.34 -1.45
C GLU A 188 -44.87 17.43 -0.03
N CYS A 189 -44.92 16.28 0.68
CA CYS A 189 -45.33 16.18 2.09
C CYS A 189 -44.16 16.04 3.05
N GLY A 190 -42.92 15.95 2.54
CA GLY A 190 -41.73 15.72 3.34
C GLY A 190 -41.55 14.26 3.76
N VAL A 191 -42.10 13.32 2.99
CA VAL A 191 -41.90 11.87 3.19
C VAL A 191 -40.84 11.40 2.22
N CYS A 192 -39.76 10.82 2.76
CA CYS A 192 -38.67 10.30 1.95
C CYS A 192 -39.16 9.14 1.09
N ASP A 193 -38.86 9.19 -0.23
CA ASP A 193 -39.33 8.22 -1.25
C ASP A 193 -40.87 8.09 -1.27
N GLY A 194 -41.59 9.18 -0.86
CA GLY A 194 -43.03 9.21 -0.83
C GLY A 194 -43.62 9.37 -2.21
N ASP A 195 -44.87 8.94 -2.37
CA ASP A 195 -45.66 9.05 -3.58
C ASP A 195 -46.67 10.23 -3.57
N GLY A 196 -46.56 11.13 -2.58
CA GLY A 196 -47.44 12.26 -2.38
C GLY A 196 -48.81 11.89 -1.76
N SER A 197 -49.07 10.62 -1.51
CA SER A 197 -50.37 10.18 -0.98
C SER A 197 -50.63 10.68 0.45
N SER A 198 -49.56 10.92 1.22
CA SER A 198 -49.60 11.43 2.58
C SER A 198 -49.99 12.93 2.64
N CYS A 199 -49.89 13.68 1.53
CA CYS A 199 -50.34 15.05 1.40
C CYS A 199 -51.85 15.19 1.15
N ALA A 200 -52.53 14.11 0.92
CA ALA A 200 -53.98 14.14 0.73
C ALA A 200 -54.72 14.50 2.04
N GLY A 201 -54.51 15.73 2.47
CA GLY A 201 -55.37 16.34 3.49
C GLY A 201 -56.80 16.30 3.00
N SER A 202 -57.71 15.81 3.85
CA SER A 202 -59.13 15.83 3.59
C SER A 202 -59.57 17.27 3.26
N VAL A 203 -59.85 17.55 1.98
CA VAL A 203 -60.50 18.78 1.61
C VAL A 203 -61.95 18.65 2.04
N THR A 204 -62.29 19.15 3.21
CA THR A 204 -63.68 19.26 3.66
C THR A 204 -64.30 20.45 2.92
N LEU A 205 -65.00 20.16 1.86
CA LEU A 205 -65.83 21.15 1.18
C LEU A 205 -67.04 21.44 2.05
N SER A 206 -67.04 22.53 2.80
CA SER A 206 -68.20 23.04 3.48
C SER A 206 -68.99 23.85 2.48
N PHE A 207 -70.12 23.30 2.03
CA PHE A 207 -71.14 24.05 1.27
C PHE A 207 -72.00 24.87 2.26
N SER A 208 -71.82 26.15 2.30
CA SER A 208 -72.78 27.03 2.93
C SER A 208 -74.01 27.16 2.04
N SER A 209 -75.17 26.70 2.53
CA SER A 209 -76.45 26.87 1.79
C SER A 209 -76.73 28.36 1.63
N ILE A 210 -76.79 28.81 0.39
CA ILE A 210 -77.30 30.13 0.07
C ILE A 210 -78.84 30.05 0.15
N ASN A 211 -79.43 30.52 1.26
CA ASN A 211 -80.86 30.72 1.34
C ASN A 211 -81.23 31.89 0.46
N GLY A 212 -81.58 31.60 -0.81
CA GLY A 212 -82.24 32.57 -1.68
C GLY A 212 -83.73 32.59 -1.38
N SER A 213 -84.22 33.70 -0.80
CA SER A 213 -85.62 33.94 -0.72
C SER A 213 -86.23 34.00 -2.12
N ALA A 214 -87.16 33.10 -2.42
CA ALA A 214 -88.04 33.26 -3.57
C ALA A 214 -88.94 34.42 -3.39
N GLY A 215 -88.73 35.55 -4.12
CA GLY A 215 -89.68 36.61 -4.24
C GLY A 215 -90.82 36.17 -5.13
N THR A 216 -92.00 36.21 -4.57
CA THR A 216 -93.25 36.06 -5.32
C THR A 216 -93.51 37.31 -6.11
N ALA A 217 -93.73 37.14 -7.42
CA ALA A 217 -94.42 38.17 -8.24
C ALA A 217 -95.89 37.86 -8.36
#